data_d6fab8a9c2bd2fc4564213e08876f884
#
_entry.id   d6fab8a9c2bd2fc4564213e08876f884
#
_cell.length_a   1.000
_cell.length_b   1.000
_cell.length_c   1.000
_cell.angle_alpha   90.00
_cell.angle_beta   90.00
_cell.angle_gamma   90.00
#
_symmetry.space_group_name_H-M   'P 1'
#
loop_
_entity.id
_entity.type
_entity.pdbx_description
1 polymer ?
#
loop_
_entity_poly.entity_id
_entity_poly.type
_entity_poly.pdbx_seq_one_letter_code
_entity_poly.pdbx_strand_id
1 'polypeptide(L)'
;MLKVRMLGQEEITYGDHPILSGKNKITKSMELLLLLLHRRETGIARSRLADALYGVEEVADAGNSLRVTLHRLRKLLLDAGMPEEDFITIREGVYRWSSREEMDVD
;
A
#
# COMPACT_ATOMS: atom_id res chain seq x y z
N MET A 1 -9.54 -3.26 13.24
CA MET A 1 -8.31 -4.03 13.00
C MET A 1 -8.13 -4.31 11.51
N LEU A 2 -6.94 -4.13 11.03
CA LEU A 2 -6.58 -4.43 9.64
C LEU A 2 -6.05 -5.85 9.59
N LYS A 3 -6.72 -6.73 8.85
CA LYS A 3 -6.27 -8.10 8.66
C LYS A 3 -5.61 -8.25 7.31
N VAL A 4 -4.39 -8.77 7.31
CA VAL A 4 -3.58 -8.93 6.11
C VAL A 4 -3.19 -10.39 5.96
N ARG A 5 -3.58 -11.01 4.85
CA ARG A 5 -3.25 -12.39 4.51
C ARG A 5 -2.34 -12.37 3.30
N MET A 6 -1.11 -12.81 3.46
CA MET A 6 -0.12 -12.81 2.39
C MET A 6 0.24 -14.22 1.91
N LEU A 7 -0.10 -15.24 2.69
CA LEU A 7 0.14 -16.63 2.31
C LEU A 7 -1.05 -17.17 1.52
N GLY A 8 -0.79 -17.78 0.39
CA GLY A 8 -1.83 -18.24 -0.51
C GLY A 8 -2.40 -17.08 -1.32
N GLN A 9 -3.71 -16.88 -1.25
CA GLN A 9 -4.35 -15.73 -1.89
C GLN A 9 -4.23 -14.51 -0.99
N GLU A 10 -3.74 -13.42 -1.54
CA GLU A 10 -3.57 -12.18 -0.79
C GLU A 10 -4.92 -11.53 -0.52
N GLU A 11 -5.21 -11.25 0.74
CA GLU A 11 -6.43 -10.60 1.17
C GLU A 11 -6.14 -9.56 2.24
N ILE A 12 -6.82 -8.43 2.14
CA ILE A 12 -6.73 -7.36 3.14
C ILE A 12 -8.15 -6.92 3.47
N THR A 13 -8.49 -6.95 4.77
CA THR A 13 -9.80 -6.50 5.25
C THR A 13 -9.64 -5.54 6.42
N TYR A 14 -10.53 -4.58 6.51
CA TYR A 14 -10.63 -3.71 7.67
C TYR A 14 -12.01 -3.90 8.30
N GLY A 15 -12.03 -4.46 9.51
CA GLY A 15 -13.28 -4.91 10.11
C GLY A 15 -13.94 -5.94 9.19
N ASP A 16 -15.15 -5.65 8.76
CA ASP A 16 -15.89 -6.50 7.82
C ASP A 16 -15.79 -6.01 6.37
N HIS A 17 -15.01 -4.95 6.12
CA HIS A 17 -14.93 -4.34 4.81
C HIS A 17 -13.70 -4.86 4.04
N PRO A 18 -13.89 -5.55 2.91
CA PRO A 18 -12.75 -6.02 2.12
C PRO A 18 -12.09 -4.88 1.36
N ILE A 19 -10.78 -4.77 1.49
CA ILE A 19 -9.96 -3.81 0.74
C ILE A 19 -9.37 -4.50 -0.48
N LEU A 20 -8.82 -5.69 -0.27
CA LEU A 20 -8.28 -6.54 -1.34
C LEU A 20 -8.80 -7.95 -1.16
N SER A 21 -9.36 -8.50 -2.21
CA SER A 21 -9.81 -9.90 -2.25
C SER A 21 -8.95 -10.68 -3.25
N GLY A 22 -8.61 -11.91 -2.91
CA GLY A 22 -7.85 -12.78 -3.80
C GLY A 22 -8.52 -13.04 -5.14
N LYS A 23 -9.81 -12.74 -5.26
CA LYS A 23 -10.57 -12.89 -6.50
C LYS A 23 -10.51 -11.65 -7.39
N ASN A 24 -10.08 -10.52 -6.85
CA ASN A 24 -10.03 -9.28 -7.59
C ASN A 24 -8.66 -9.09 -8.24
N LYS A 25 -8.68 -8.42 -9.38
CA LYS A 25 -7.44 -8.05 -10.04
C LYS A 25 -6.69 -7.02 -9.18
N ILE A 26 -5.39 -7.24 -8.98
CA ILE A 26 -4.56 -6.34 -8.18
C ILE A 26 -4.28 -5.06 -8.97
N THR A 27 -4.66 -3.92 -8.40
CA THR A 27 -4.36 -2.60 -8.97
C THR A 27 -3.00 -2.12 -8.49
N LYS A 28 -2.49 -1.06 -9.08
CA LYS A 28 -1.24 -0.44 -8.63
C LYS A 28 -1.34 0.06 -7.19
N SER A 29 -2.51 0.57 -6.79
CA SER A 29 -2.74 1.00 -5.40
C SER A 29 -2.61 -0.17 -4.43
N MET A 30 -3.13 -1.33 -4.80
CA MET A 30 -3.03 -2.53 -3.97
C MET A 30 -1.60 -3.08 -3.93
N GLU A 31 -0.89 -3.05 -5.06
CA GLU A 31 0.52 -3.43 -5.09
C GLU A 31 1.34 -2.54 -4.16
N LEU A 32 1.08 -1.24 -4.18
CA LEU A 32 1.74 -0.28 -3.28
C LEU A 32 1.47 -0.63 -1.82
N LEU A 33 0.22 -0.89 -1.47
CA LEU A 33 -0.15 -1.26 -0.11
C LEU A 33 0.57 -2.53 0.34
N LEU A 34 0.58 -3.57 -0.48
CA LEU A 34 1.26 -4.83 -0.17
C LEU A 34 2.76 -4.63 0.04
N LEU A 35 3.40 -3.83 -0.80
CA LEU A 35 4.83 -3.53 -0.65
C LEU A 35 5.11 -2.80 0.65
N LEU A 36 4.30 -1.81 0.99
CA LEU A 36 4.46 -1.04 2.22
C LEU A 36 4.28 -1.93 3.45
N LEU A 37 3.29 -2.80 3.44
CA LEU A 37 3.03 -3.71 4.54
C LEU A 37 4.13 -4.77 4.65
N HIS A 38 4.59 -5.29 3.54
CA HIS A 38 5.66 -6.29 3.50
C HIS A 38 6.98 -5.71 4.03
N ARG A 39 7.23 -4.43 3.79
CA ARG A 39 8.44 -3.71 4.23
C ARG A 39 8.17 -2.75 5.38
N ARG A 40 7.15 -2.98 6.17
CA ARG A 40 6.72 -2.03 7.22
C ARG A 40 7.76 -1.74 8.28
N GLU A 41 8.65 -2.68 8.54
CA GLU A 41 9.69 -2.50 9.55
C GLU A 41 10.85 -1.62 9.08
N THR A 42 11.20 -1.74 7.82
CA THR A 42 12.35 -1.03 7.26
C THR A 42 11.98 0.18 6.40
N GLY A 43 10.76 0.18 5.87
CA GLY A 43 10.37 1.11 4.83
C GLY A 43 10.95 0.70 3.49
N ILE A 44 10.63 1.45 2.45
CA ILE A 44 11.10 1.17 1.10
C ILE A 44 11.48 2.49 0.41
N ALA A 45 12.66 2.53 -0.18
CA ALA A 45 13.14 3.70 -0.88
C ALA A 45 12.28 4.00 -2.12
N ARG A 46 12.07 5.28 -2.38
CA ARG A 46 11.24 5.75 -3.49
C ARG A 46 11.64 5.12 -4.84
N SER A 47 12.93 5.04 -5.12
CA SER A 47 13.41 4.47 -6.37
C SER A 47 13.04 2.99 -6.50
N ARG A 48 13.19 2.23 -5.42
CA ARG A 48 12.84 0.81 -5.41
C ARG A 48 11.33 0.60 -5.53
N LEU A 49 10.56 1.47 -4.88
CA LEU A 49 9.12 1.42 -4.94
C LEU A 49 8.61 1.69 -6.35
N ALA A 50 9.17 2.71 -7.00
CA ALA A 50 8.82 3.05 -8.37
C ALA A 50 9.20 1.92 -9.34
N ASP A 51 10.38 1.33 -9.16
CA ASP A 51 10.84 0.21 -10.00
C ASP A 51 9.92 -1.00 -9.84
N ALA A 52 9.52 -1.31 -8.61
CA ALA A 52 8.66 -2.45 -8.32
C ALA A 52 7.26 -2.27 -8.91
N LEU A 53 6.74 -1.05 -8.91
CA LEU A 53 5.38 -0.77 -9.39
C LEU A 53 5.31 -0.57 -10.90
N TYR A 54 6.29 0.11 -11.47
CA TYR A 54 6.22 0.57 -12.86
C TYR A 54 7.31 0.01 -13.76
N GLY A 55 8.36 -0.57 -13.19
CA GLY A 55 9.51 -1.04 -13.96
C GLY A 55 10.39 0.08 -14.46
N VAL A 56 11.51 -0.30 -15.06
CA VAL A 56 12.52 0.65 -15.54
C VAL A 56 12.15 1.26 -16.88
N GLU A 57 11.35 0.57 -17.66
CA GLU A 57 11.14 0.91 -19.07
C GLU A 57 9.90 1.77 -19.36
N GLU A 58 8.97 1.87 -18.44
CA GLU A 58 7.64 2.36 -18.78
C GLU A 58 7.33 3.78 -18.38
N VAL A 59 8.20 4.45 -17.62
CA VAL A 59 7.72 5.66 -16.97
C VAL A 59 8.68 6.83 -17.13
N ALA A 60 8.31 7.75 -17.99
CA ALA A 60 8.99 9.05 -18.10
C ALA A 60 8.82 9.88 -16.82
N ASP A 61 7.79 9.61 -16.02
CA ASP A 61 7.49 10.38 -14.81
C ASP A 61 7.01 9.47 -13.66
N ALA A 62 7.91 8.62 -13.19
CA ALA A 62 7.62 7.68 -12.11
C ALA A 62 7.24 8.38 -10.81
N GLY A 63 7.83 9.53 -10.53
CA GLY A 63 7.52 10.29 -9.31
C GLY A 63 6.08 10.77 -9.27
N ASN A 64 5.57 11.27 -10.38
CA ASN A 64 4.19 11.72 -10.46
C ASN A 64 3.22 10.54 -10.42
N SER A 65 3.55 9.45 -11.10
CA SER A 65 2.73 8.24 -11.08
C SER A 65 2.63 7.66 -9.68
N LEU A 66 3.73 7.64 -8.93
CA LEU A 66 3.75 7.18 -7.56
C LEU A 66 2.88 8.05 -6.65
N ARG A 67 2.93 9.37 -6.84
CA ARG A 67 2.11 10.32 -6.08
C ARG A 67 0.61 10.08 -6.31
N VAL A 68 0.22 9.87 -7.54
CA VAL A 68 -1.18 9.58 -7.90
C VAL A 68 -1.62 8.25 -7.29
N THR A 69 -0.78 7.23 -7.38
CA THR A 69 -1.07 5.91 -6.82
C THR A 69 -1.23 5.99 -5.30
N LEU A 70 -0.36 6.76 -4.64
CA LEU A 70 -0.42 6.97 -3.20
C LEU A 70 -1.72 7.66 -2.78
N HIS A 71 -2.13 8.68 -3.54
CA HIS A 71 -3.38 9.39 -3.29
C HIS A 71 -4.59 8.45 -3.41
N ARG A 72 -4.60 7.63 -4.43
CA ARG A 72 -5.67 6.63 -4.63
C ARG A 72 -5.71 5.61 -3.51
N LEU A 73 -4.53 5.19 -3.04
CA LEU A 73 -4.45 4.26 -1.91
C LEU A 73 -5.04 4.87 -0.65
N ARG A 74 -4.70 6.10 -0.33
CA ARG A 74 -5.25 6.80 0.84
C ARG A 74 -6.78 6.87 0.77
N LYS A 75 -7.30 7.19 -0.40
CA LYS A 75 -8.76 7.24 -0.61
C LYS A 75 -9.40 5.88 -0.39
N LEU A 76 -8.79 4.82 -0.90
CA LEU A 76 -9.28 3.46 -0.70
C LEU A 76 -9.37 3.09 0.78
N LEU A 77 -8.34 3.44 1.55
CA LEU A 77 -8.31 3.15 2.98
C LEU A 77 -9.40 3.92 3.73
N LEU A 78 -9.60 5.19 3.40
CA LEU A 78 -10.65 5.99 4.01
C LEU A 78 -12.05 5.47 3.64
N ASP A 79 -12.24 5.08 2.38
CA ASP A 79 -13.50 4.53 1.92
C ASP A 79 -13.82 3.18 2.59
N ALA A 80 -12.80 2.45 3.00
CA ALA A 80 -12.95 1.20 3.73
C ALA A 80 -13.33 1.41 5.21
N GLY A 81 -13.36 2.65 5.66
CA GLY A 81 -13.76 2.99 7.02
C GLY A 81 -12.61 3.22 7.98
N MET A 82 -11.37 3.21 7.52
CA MET A 82 -10.24 3.51 8.39
C MET A 82 -10.29 4.97 8.85
N PRO A 83 -9.90 5.26 10.10
CA PRO A 83 -9.88 6.63 10.57
C PRO A 83 -8.89 7.48 9.77
N GLU A 84 -9.20 8.76 9.59
CA GLU A 84 -8.32 9.66 8.89
C GLU A 84 -7.03 9.86 9.69
N GLU A 85 -5.91 9.47 9.10
CA GLU A 85 -4.59 9.59 9.70
C GLU A 85 -3.52 9.55 8.61
N ASP A 86 -2.28 9.78 9.00
CA ASP A 86 -1.14 9.61 8.09
C ASP A 86 -0.79 8.12 8.03
N PHE A 87 -1.38 7.41 7.06
CA PHE A 87 -1.11 6.00 6.87
C PHE A 87 0.32 5.72 6.45
N ILE A 88 0.92 6.67 5.74
CA ILE A 88 2.22 6.51 5.12
C ILE A 88 3.04 7.76 5.38
N THR A 89 4.24 7.58 5.94
CA THR A 89 5.18 8.68 6.13
C THR A 89 6.30 8.57 5.11
N ILE A 90 6.80 9.74 4.71
CA ILE A 90 7.88 9.85 3.75
C ILE A 90 8.97 10.69 4.40
N ARG A 91 10.15 10.07 4.63
CA ARG A 91 11.29 10.75 5.20
C ARG A 91 12.55 10.37 4.43
N GLU A 92 13.26 11.38 3.94
CA GLU A 92 14.51 11.17 3.21
C GLU A 92 14.37 10.19 2.05
N GLY A 93 13.23 10.28 1.34
CA GLY A 93 12.96 9.41 0.21
C GLY A 93 12.57 7.99 0.57
N VAL A 94 12.30 7.71 1.84
CA VAL A 94 11.85 6.39 2.30
C VAL A 94 10.37 6.45 2.65
N TYR A 95 9.60 5.57 2.05
CA TYR A 95 8.16 5.42 2.30
C TYR A 95 7.94 4.33 3.32
N ARG A 96 7.14 4.61 4.35
CA ARG A 96 6.89 3.66 5.43
C ARG A 96 5.41 3.65 5.82
N TRP A 97 4.89 2.45 6.04
CA TRP A 97 3.55 2.29 6.60
C TRP A 97 3.58 2.78 8.06
N SER A 98 2.69 3.70 8.39
CA SER A 98 2.72 4.40 9.69
C SER A 98 1.35 4.48 10.35
N SER A 99 0.40 3.67 9.91
CA SER A 99 -0.91 3.63 10.54
C SER A 99 -0.81 3.15 11.99
N ARG A 100 -1.62 3.76 12.85
CA ARG A 100 -1.73 3.36 14.26
C ARG A 100 -2.73 2.23 14.46
N GLU A 101 -3.45 1.86 13.43
CA GLU A 101 -4.45 0.81 13.49
C GLU A 101 -3.79 -0.54 13.77
N GLU A 102 -4.43 -1.33 14.63
CA GLU A 102 -3.96 -2.69 14.88
C GLU A 102 -3.97 -3.49 13.60
N MET A 103 -3.00 -4.36 13.44
CA MET A 103 -2.83 -5.14 12.24
C MET A 103 -2.53 -6.59 12.58
N ASP A 104 -3.29 -7.49 11.96
CA ASP A 104 -3.06 -8.92 12.04
C ASP A 104 -2.51 -9.38 10.69
N VAL A 105 -1.24 -9.73 10.67
CA VAL A 105 -0.54 -10.13 9.45
C VAL A 105 -0.19 -11.62 9.53
N ASP A 106 -0.58 -12.30 8.48
CA ASP A 106 -0.35 -13.73 8.36
C ASP A 106 1.04 -14.02 7.79
#